data_5c6dad1bf217878945b16b9b9e2d0b5d
#
_entry.id   5c6dad1bf217878945b16b9b9e2d0b5d
#
_cell.length_a   1.000
_cell.length_b   1.000
_cell.length_c   1.000
_cell.angle_alpha   90.00
_cell.angle_beta   90.00
_cell.angle_gamma   90.00
#
_symmetry.space_group_name_H-M   'P 1'
#
loop_
_entity.id
_entity.type
_entity.pdbx_description
1 polymer ?
#
loop_
_entity_poly.entity_id
_entity_poly.type
_entity_poly.pdbx_seq_one_letter_code
_entity_poly.pdbx_strand_id
1 'polypeptide(L)' 'MAWKFETSGLDGQCDLFGVNIFKYRWRDCRETAAVIDPHYGTEKVFHVYEVEIDGKIHRFAAGEFSNCVWGFYLEKN' A
#
# COMPACT_ATOMS: atom_id res chain seq x y z
N MET A 1 15.85 -3.60 1.06
CA MET A 1 15.08 -2.84 0.08
C MET A 1 14.23 -1.81 0.78
N ALA A 2 14.05 -0.67 0.16
CA ALA A 2 13.31 0.43 0.76
C ALA A 2 11.90 0.51 0.18
N TRP A 3 11.00 1.06 0.97
CA TRP A 3 9.61 1.31 0.56
C TRP A 3 9.39 2.80 0.48
N LYS A 4 8.79 3.23 -0.61
CA LYS A 4 8.54 4.65 -0.86
C LYS A 4 7.05 4.92 -0.80
N PHE A 5 6.66 5.96 -0.05
CA PHE A 5 5.26 6.40 0.00
C PHE A 5 4.76 6.76 -1.39
N GLU A 6 3.61 6.23 -1.78
CA GLU A 6 3.02 6.50 -3.08
C GLU A 6 1.77 7.36 -2.95
N THR A 7 0.82 6.94 -2.12
CA THR A 7 -0.45 7.66 -2.00
C THR A 7 -1.17 7.25 -0.73
N SER A 8 -2.16 8.04 -0.35
CA SER A 8 -3.08 7.71 0.74
C SER A 8 -4.50 8.02 0.30
N GLY A 9 -5.46 7.43 1.00
CA GLY A 9 -6.86 7.63 0.69
C GLY A 9 -7.76 7.02 1.74
N LEU A 10 -9.05 7.23 1.56
CA LEU A 10 -10.04 6.70 2.48
C LEU A 10 -10.27 5.21 2.24
N ASP A 11 -10.71 4.54 3.28
CA ASP A 11 -11.12 3.14 3.20
C ASP A 11 -12.19 3.00 2.11
N GLY A 12 -11.95 2.06 1.20
CA GLY A 12 -12.87 1.79 0.08
C GLY A 12 -12.59 2.60 -1.17
N GLN A 13 -11.77 3.65 -1.10
CA GLN A 13 -11.50 4.46 -2.30
C GLN A 13 -10.11 5.08 -2.25
N CYS A 14 -9.21 4.52 -3.06
CA CYS A 14 -7.88 5.07 -3.23
C CYS A 14 -7.32 4.63 -4.57
N ASP A 15 -6.83 5.58 -5.35
CA ASP A 15 -6.26 5.26 -6.66
C ASP A 15 -4.81 4.83 -6.51
N LEU A 16 -4.52 3.65 -7.05
CA LEU A 16 -3.18 3.09 -7.10
C LEU A 16 -3.07 2.30 -8.40
N PHE A 17 -1.96 2.41 -9.10
CA PHE A 17 -1.77 1.76 -10.40
C PHE A 17 -2.85 2.16 -11.42
N GLY A 18 -3.40 3.37 -11.30
CA GLY A 18 -4.41 3.87 -12.22
C GLY A 18 -5.83 3.38 -11.99
N VAL A 19 -6.08 2.67 -10.89
CA VAL A 19 -7.41 2.11 -10.58
C VAL A 19 -7.73 2.35 -9.11
N ASN A 20 -9.02 2.22 -8.76
CA ASN A 20 -9.39 2.18 -7.34
C ASN A 20 -8.98 0.82 -6.80
N ILE A 21 -7.92 0.80 -6.01
CA ILE A 21 -7.28 -0.44 -5.56
C ILE A 21 -8.22 -1.28 -4.68
N PHE A 22 -9.18 -0.64 -3.99
CA PHE A 22 -10.11 -1.36 -3.13
C PHE A 22 -11.14 -2.18 -3.91
N LYS A 23 -11.26 -1.96 -5.21
CA LYS A 23 -12.15 -2.78 -6.05
C LYS A 23 -11.50 -4.08 -6.51
N TYR A 24 -10.24 -4.27 -6.18
CA TYR A 24 -9.48 -5.46 -6.58
C TYR A 24 -9.22 -6.34 -5.37
N ARG A 25 -8.98 -7.61 -5.63
CA ARG A 25 -8.67 -8.56 -4.58
C ARG A 25 -7.18 -8.58 -4.33
N TRP A 26 -6.79 -8.29 -3.09
CA TRP A 26 -5.38 -8.30 -2.68
C TRP A 26 -5.03 -9.69 -2.15
N ARG A 27 -3.85 -10.17 -2.48
CA ARG A 27 -3.31 -11.38 -1.92
C ARG A 27 -2.23 -11.01 -0.91
N ASP A 28 -2.36 -11.51 0.31
CA ASP A 28 -1.36 -11.28 1.35
C ASP A 28 -0.12 -12.10 1.03
N CYS A 29 1.02 -11.44 0.88
CA CYS A 29 2.30 -12.09 0.57
C CYS A 29 2.97 -12.66 1.80
N ARG A 30 2.37 -12.49 2.99
CA ARG A 30 2.95 -12.93 4.27
C ARG A 30 4.31 -12.31 4.54
N GLU A 31 4.45 -11.08 4.12
CA GLU A 31 5.64 -10.26 4.36
C GLU A 31 5.22 -8.97 4.99
N THR A 32 6.15 -8.33 5.69
CA THR A 32 5.93 -7.01 6.25
C THR A 32 6.95 -6.04 5.68
N ALA A 33 6.61 -4.76 5.72
CA ALA A 33 7.46 -3.69 5.24
C ALA A 33 7.57 -2.63 6.32
N ALA A 34 8.80 -2.20 6.61
CA ALA A 34 9.03 -1.05 7.48
C ALA A 34 8.93 0.20 6.61
N VAL A 35 7.96 1.06 6.93
CA VAL A 35 7.65 2.24 6.14
C VAL A 35 7.70 3.47 7.05
N ILE A 36 7.86 4.64 6.46
CA ILE A 36 7.90 5.91 7.20
C ILE A 36 6.62 6.68 6.92
N ASP A 37 5.91 7.05 7.98
CA ASP A 37 4.73 7.90 7.87
C ASP A 37 5.14 9.26 7.33
N PRO A 38 4.60 9.72 6.20
CA PRO A 38 5.05 10.97 5.59
C PRO A 38 4.65 12.21 6.38
N HIS A 39 3.67 12.10 7.28
CA HIS A 39 3.21 13.24 8.07
C HIS A 39 4.02 13.42 9.35
N TYR A 40 4.33 12.31 10.03
CA TYR A 40 4.95 12.36 11.34
C TYR A 40 6.39 11.86 11.35
N GLY A 41 6.85 11.26 10.26
CA GLY A 41 8.20 10.71 10.18
C GLY A 41 8.43 9.48 11.04
N THR A 42 7.37 8.91 11.59
CA THR A 42 7.49 7.72 12.44
C THR A 42 7.51 6.46 11.61
N GLU A 43 8.19 5.44 12.12
CA GLU A 43 8.24 4.15 11.45
C GLU A 43 6.99 3.35 11.77
N LYS A 44 6.44 2.71 10.75
CA LYS A 44 5.30 1.79 10.88
C LYS A 44 5.63 0.50 10.16
N VAL A 45 4.95 -0.57 10.54
CA VAL A 45 5.08 -1.86 9.86
C VAL A 45 3.75 -2.17 9.19
N PHE A 46 3.78 -2.28 7.87
CA PHE A 46 2.61 -2.59 7.06
C PHE A 46 2.79 -3.97 6.42
N HIS A 47 1.68 -4.56 6.01
CA HIS A 47 1.71 -5.83 5.30
C HIS A 47 1.93 -5.60 3.81
N VAL A 48 2.57 -6.57 3.18
CA VAL A 48 2.83 -6.56 1.74
C VAL A 48 1.77 -7.40 1.05
N TYR A 49 1.23 -6.86 -0.04
CA TYR A 49 0.18 -7.50 -0.82
C TYR A 49 0.55 -7.53 -2.30
N GLU A 50 -0.11 -8.41 -3.03
CA GLU A 50 -0.08 -8.42 -4.48
C GLU A 50 -1.49 -8.30 -5.02
N VAL A 51 -1.61 -7.67 -6.18
CA VAL A 51 -2.87 -7.51 -6.89
C VAL A 51 -2.63 -7.71 -8.37
N GLU A 52 -3.57 -8.38 -9.03
CA GLU A 52 -3.49 -8.55 -10.48
C GLU A 52 -4.42 -7.54 -11.14
N ILE A 53 -3.86 -6.72 -12.04
CA ILE A 53 -4.59 -5.69 -12.78
C ILE A 53 -4.23 -5.87 -14.26
N ASP A 54 -5.23 -6.17 -15.08
CA ASP A 54 -5.06 -6.34 -16.53
C ASP A 54 -3.95 -7.36 -16.86
N GLY A 55 -3.89 -8.44 -16.10
CA GLY A 55 -2.94 -9.52 -16.32
C GLY A 55 -1.55 -9.27 -15.75
N LYS A 56 -1.33 -8.13 -15.10
CA LYS A 56 -0.05 -7.82 -14.44
C LYS A 56 -0.18 -7.91 -12.94
N ILE A 57 0.84 -8.49 -12.32
CA ILE A 57 0.92 -8.57 -10.86
C ILE A 57 1.68 -7.35 -10.35
N HIS A 58 1.05 -6.63 -9.43
CA HIS A 58 1.65 -5.46 -8.76
C HIS A 58 1.83 -5.76 -7.28
N ARG A 59 2.95 -5.35 -6.73
CA ARG A 59 3.29 -5.58 -5.34
C ARG A 59 3.33 -4.23 -4.62
N PHE A 60 2.74 -4.18 -3.43
CA PHE A 60 2.68 -2.94 -2.66
C PHE A 60 2.56 -3.26 -1.18
N ALA A 61 2.89 -2.27 -0.33
CA ALA A 61 2.64 -2.36 1.10
C ALA A 61 1.49 -1.42 1.45
N ALA A 62 0.61 -1.84 2.34
CA ALA A 62 -0.55 -1.04 2.70
C ALA A 62 -0.93 -1.24 4.16
N GLY A 63 -1.46 -0.19 4.76
CA GLY A 63 -1.95 -0.23 6.13
C GLY A 63 -2.65 1.08 6.46
N GLU A 64 -3.27 1.11 7.63
CA GLU A 64 -3.99 2.30 8.07
C GLU A 64 -3.06 3.22 8.84
N PHE A 65 -3.03 4.50 8.46
CA PHE A 65 -2.36 5.54 9.24
C PHE A 65 -3.20 5.95 10.44
N SER A 66 -4.52 6.01 10.23
CA SER A 66 -5.49 6.36 11.25
C SER A 66 -6.83 5.77 10.84
N ASN A 67 -7.88 6.04 11.62
CA ASN A 67 -9.19 5.49 11.33
C ASN A 67 -9.63 5.87 9.91
N CYS A 68 -9.89 4.85 9.09
CA CYS A 68 -10.37 4.98 7.72
C CYS A 68 -9.39 5.64 6.73
N VAL A 69 -8.15 5.90 7.13
CA VAL A 69 -7.15 6.48 6.23
C VAL A 69 -6.05 5.46 5.99
N TRP A 70 -5.90 5.06 4.73
CA TRP A 70 -4.92 4.06 4.30
C TRP A 70 -3.72 4.72 3.65
N GLY A 71 -2.55 4.12 3.85
CA GLY A 71 -1.34 4.51 3.13
C GLY A 71 -0.84 3.38 2.27
N PHE A 72 -0.29 3.72 1.12
CA PHE A 72 0.21 2.77 0.15
C PHE A 72 1.66 3.10 -0.20
N TYR A 73 2.49 2.07 -0.24
CA TYR A 73 3.91 2.20 -0.49
C TYR A 73 4.32 1.26 -1.61
N LEU A 74 5.25 1.71 -2.44
CA LEU A 74 5.82 0.88 -3.50
C LEU A 74 7.26 0.56 -3.18
N GLU A 75 7.70 -0.60 -3.60
CA GLU A 75 9.07 -1.06 -3.38
C GLU A 75 10.01 -0.25 -4.25
N LYS A 76 11.05 0.29 -3.64
CA LYS A 76 12.03 1.09 -4.35
C LYS A 76 13.28 0.26 -4.60
N ASN A 77 13.68 0.19 -5.85
CA ASN A 77 14.89 -0.52 -6.26
C ASN A 77 16.13 0.35 -6.12
#